data_d61dee553130bda208f8674c75bf58b2
#
_entry.id   d61dee553130bda208f8674c75bf58b2
#
_cell.length_a   1.000
_cell.length_b   1.000
_cell.length_c   1.000
_cell.angle_alpha   90.00
_cell.angle_beta   90.00
_cell.angle_gamma   90.00
#
_symmetry.space_group_name_H-M   'P 1'
#
loop_
_entity.id
_entity.type
_entity.pdbx_description
1 polymer ?
#
loop_
_entity_poly.entity_id
_entity_poly.type
_entity_poly.pdbx_seq_one_letter_code
_entity_poly.pdbx_strand_id
1 'polypeptide(L)'
;VLTLMEGTVKLVCMTFRVDPTELMEFLIKIDNQMNYSAFAKVPVEKRAVCIPLCLRSAKCPARLSPDVGISCISCGKCQLGDAIPVLKEAGYMTFIIPGSTFIKRLVKKYRPEAMIGVGCLMEVKEGLELGRRISMTTIGVVTLTDGCVETTMNYDELMKAASIGLDKPLRLPEKKD
;
A
#
# COMPACT_ATOMS: atom_id res chain seq x y z
N VAL A 1 -5.46 17.36 -15.34
CA VAL A 1 -5.69 18.45 -14.37
C VAL A 1 -4.68 18.37 -13.22
N LEU A 2 -4.50 17.21 -12.55
CA LEU A 2 -3.54 17.08 -11.44
C LEU A 2 -2.08 17.35 -11.86
N THR A 3 -1.66 16.87 -13.03
CA THR A 3 -0.28 17.06 -13.55
C THR A 3 0.05 18.54 -13.84
N LEU A 4 -0.93 19.33 -14.23
CA LEU A 4 -0.79 20.78 -14.38
C LEU A 4 -0.71 21.49 -13.02
N MET A 5 -1.44 21.00 -12.04
CA MET A 5 -1.38 21.52 -10.66
C MET A 5 -0.04 21.18 -9.97
N GLU A 6 0.60 20.06 -10.29
CA GLU A 6 1.92 19.70 -9.72
C GLU A 6 3.00 20.75 -10.06
N GLY A 7 3.00 21.32 -11.26
CA GLY A 7 3.93 22.36 -11.66
C GLY A 7 3.73 23.67 -10.89
N THR A 8 2.48 24.10 -10.76
CA THR A 8 2.13 25.32 -10.01
C THR A 8 2.32 25.14 -8.50
N VAL A 9 1.98 23.98 -7.95
CA VAL A 9 2.19 23.67 -6.54
C VAL A 9 3.69 23.61 -6.21
N LYS A 10 4.53 22.99 -7.07
CA LYS A 10 6.01 23.02 -6.90
C LYS A 10 6.56 24.45 -6.91
N LEU A 11 6.08 25.31 -7.82
CA LEU A 11 6.51 26.70 -7.88
C LEU A 11 6.12 27.49 -6.62
N VAL A 12 4.91 27.27 -6.11
CA VAL A 12 4.42 27.86 -4.86
C VAL A 12 5.24 27.36 -3.68
N CYS A 13 5.54 26.07 -3.60
CA CYS A 13 6.36 25.50 -2.51
C CYS A 13 7.79 25.98 -2.53
N MET A 14 8.42 26.16 -3.70
CA MET A 14 9.73 26.80 -3.81
C MET A 14 9.73 28.23 -3.27
N THR A 15 8.63 28.97 -3.48
CA THR A 15 8.48 30.34 -2.99
C THR A 15 8.30 30.40 -1.47
N PHE A 16 7.62 29.40 -0.88
CA PHE A 16 7.32 29.34 0.55
C PHE A 16 8.26 28.41 1.35
N ARG A 17 9.33 27.87 0.75
CA ARG A 17 10.29 26.94 1.39
C ARG A 17 9.65 25.70 2.03
N VAL A 18 8.60 25.17 1.42
CA VAL A 18 7.96 23.90 1.85
C VAL A 18 8.83 22.73 1.39
N ASP A 19 9.09 21.77 2.27
CA ASP A 19 9.83 20.56 1.93
C ASP A 19 9.06 19.75 0.85
N PRO A 20 9.69 19.39 -0.26
CA PRO A 20 9.05 18.57 -1.30
C PRO A 20 8.52 17.24 -0.79
N THR A 21 9.14 16.67 0.25
CA THR A 21 8.72 15.42 0.89
C THR A 21 7.38 15.59 1.60
N GLU A 22 7.27 16.62 2.45
CA GLU A 22 6.03 16.95 3.18
C GLU A 22 4.87 17.24 2.22
N LEU A 23 5.18 17.96 1.13
CA LEU A 23 4.19 18.22 0.10
C LEU A 23 3.69 16.92 -0.55
N MET A 24 4.59 15.99 -0.87
CA MET A 24 4.24 14.75 -1.52
C MET A 24 3.39 13.86 -0.59
N GLU A 25 3.74 13.78 0.69
CA GLU A 25 2.93 13.12 1.71
C GLU A 25 1.52 13.72 1.81
N PHE A 26 1.45 15.05 1.81
CA PHE A 26 0.18 15.76 1.83
C PHE A 26 -0.69 15.43 0.61
N LEU A 27 -0.09 15.41 -0.59
CA LEU A 27 -0.80 15.05 -1.83
C LEU A 27 -1.30 13.60 -1.79
N ILE A 28 -0.52 12.65 -1.23
CA ILE A 28 -0.96 11.27 -1.04
C ILE A 28 -2.17 11.20 -0.08
N LYS A 29 -2.16 11.98 1.00
CA LYS A 29 -3.30 12.06 1.93
C LYS A 29 -4.56 12.60 1.25
N ILE A 30 -4.42 13.60 0.40
CA ILE A 30 -5.54 14.13 -0.41
C ILE A 30 -6.07 13.05 -1.36
N ASP A 31 -5.19 12.39 -2.11
CA ASP A 31 -5.58 11.30 -3.02
C ASP A 31 -6.34 10.19 -2.27
N ASN A 32 -5.83 9.78 -1.10
CA ASN A 32 -6.49 8.79 -0.25
C ASN A 32 -7.89 9.25 0.18
N GLN A 33 -8.03 10.52 0.58
CA GLN A 33 -9.31 11.09 0.98
C GLN A 33 -10.31 11.15 -0.19
N MET A 34 -9.85 11.51 -1.37
CA MET A 34 -10.68 11.52 -2.59
C MET A 34 -11.17 10.11 -2.97
N ASN A 35 -10.33 9.10 -2.78
CA ASN A 35 -10.62 7.71 -3.10
C ASN A 35 -11.41 6.98 -2.00
N TYR A 36 -11.50 7.54 -0.78
CA TYR A 36 -12.08 6.89 0.40
C TYR A 36 -13.48 6.33 0.15
N SER A 37 -14.41 7.16 -0.33
CA SER A 37 -15.80 6.75 -0.55
C SER A 37 -15.95 5.72 -1.67
N ALA A 38 -15.14 5.81 -2.71
CA ALA A 38 -15.14 4.84 -3.80
C ALA A 38 -14.57 3.50 -3.33
N PHE A 39 -13.47 3.53 -2.56
CA PHE A 39 -12.85 2.35 -1.97
C PHE A 39 -13.79 1.62 -1.01
N ALA A 40 -14.51 2.37 -0.15
CA ALA A 40 -15.46 1.81 0.81
C ALA A 40 -16.60 1.02 0.17
N LYS A 41 -16.98 1.35 -1.07
CA LYS A 41 -18.07 0.67 -1.81
C LYS A 41 -17.64 -0.63 -2.49
N VAL A 42 -16.34 -0.86 -2.67
CA VAL A 42 -15.85 -2.10 -3.30
C VAL A 42 -15.94 -3.24 -2.30
N PRO A 43 -16.50 -4.42 -2.63
CA PRO A 43 -16.46 -5.60 -1.77
C PRO A 43 -15.03 -5.99 -1.40
N VAL A 44 -14.79 -6.43 -0.16
CA VAL A 44 -13.44 -6.71 0.36
C VAL A 44 -12.71 -7.79 -0.47
N GLU A 45 -13.44 -8.80 -0.96
CA GLU A 45 -12.92 -9.91 -1.77
C GLU A 45 -12.40 -9.44 -3.14
N LYS A 46 -12.79 -8.24 -3.56
CA LYS A 46 -12.34 -7.60 -4.79
C LYS A 46 -11.25 -6.55 -4.55
N ARG A 47 -10.80 -6.42 -3.30
CA ARG A 47 -9.71 -5.52 -2.93
C ARG A 47 -8.40 -6.29 -2.81
N ALA A 48 -7.31 -5.70 -3.30
CA ALA A 48 -5.96 -6.22 -3.15
C ALA A 48 -5.13 -5.38 -2.19
N VAL A 49 -4.20 -6.00 -1.48
CA VAL A 49 -3.15 -5.32 -0.72
C VAL A 49 -1.81 -5.73 -1.31
N CYS A 50 -1.07 -4.77 -1.85
CA CYS A 50 0.27 -4.95 -2.39
C CYS A 50 1.30 -4.40 -1.41
N ILE A 51 2.13 -5.28 -0.88
CA ILE A 51 3.15 -5.00 0.13
C ILE A 51 4.53 -5.16 -0.51
N PRO A 52 5.46 -4.21 -0.34
CA PRO A 52 6.77 -4.32 -0.95
C PRO A 52 7.64 -5.34 -0.22
N LEU A 53 8.56 -5.93 -0.98
CA LEU A 53 9.50 -6.96 -0.49
C LEU A 53 10.41 -6.44 0.63
N CYS A 54 10.72 -5.14 0.64
CA CYS A 54 11.63 -4.50 1.61
C CYS A 54 11.14 -4.54 3.06
N LEU A 55 9.82 -4.72 3.31
CA LEU A 55 9.24 -4.89 4.65
C LEU A 55 9.46 -6.30 5.25
N ARG A 56 10.01 -7.21 4.46
CA ARG A 56 10.28 -8.57 4.86
C ARG A 56 11.63 -8.65 5.58
N SER A 57 11.74 -9.49 6.60
CA SER A 57 13.03 -9.81 7.20
C SER A 57 13.98 -10.46 6.18
N ALA A 58 15.26 -10.08 6.19
CA ALA A 58 16.30 -10.70 5.37
C ALA A 58 16.44 -12.21 5.65
N LYS A 59 16.09 -12.65 6.88
CA LYS A 59 16.12 -14.05 7.30
C LYS A 59 14.82 -14.81 6.99
N CYS A 60 13.88 -14.23 6.25
CA CYS A 60 12.61 -14.88 5.92
C CYS A 60 12.83 -16.06 4.96
N PRO A 61 12.37 -17.28 5.28
CA PRO A 61 12.58 -18.46 4.45
C PRO A 61 11.62 -18.57 3.26
N ALA A 62 10.59 -17.71 3.19
CA ALA A 62 9.61 -17.73 2.10
C ALA A 62 10.27 -17.43 0.75
N ARG A 63 9.92 -18.20 -0.28
CA ARG A 63 10.48 -18.09 -1.62
C ARG A 63 9.59 -17.24 -2.53
N LEU A 64 10.22 -16.55 -3.49
CA LEU A 64 9.53 -15.80 -4.52
C LEU A 64 8.93 -16.76 -5.56
N SER A 65 7.63 -16.64 -5.79
CA SER A 65 6.94 -17.28 -6.90
C SER A 65 6.76 -16.27 -8.05
N PRO A 66 7.01 -16.69 -9.30
CA PRO A 66 6.79 -15.82 -10.47
C PRO A 66 5.34 -15.34 -10.63
N ASP A 67 4.37 -16.11 -10.10
CA ASP A 67 2.94 -15.92 -10.33
C ASP A 67 2.24 -15.04 -9.30
N VAL A 68 2.64 -15.15 -8.03
CA VAL A 68 1.92 -14.53 -6.90
C VAL A 68 2.83 -13.68 -6.00
N GLY A 69 4.11 -13.56 -6.34
CA GLY A 69 5.09 -12.90 -5.47
C GLY A 69 5.53 -13.83 -4.34
N ILE A 70 5.69 -13.31 -3.13
CA ILE A 70 6.04 -14.10 -1.96
C ILE A 70 4.77 -14.43 -1.18
N SER A 71 4.56 -15.71 -0.93
CA SER A 71 3.54 -16.18 0.01
C SER A 71 4.10 -16.15 1.42
N CYS A 72 3.55 -15.30 2.29
CA CYS A 72 3.92 -15.28 3.69
C CYS A 72 3.54 -16.60 4.35
N ILE A 73 4.50 -17.16 5.10
CA ILE A 73 4.34 -18.40 5.85
C ILE A 73 4.25 -18.14 7.36
N SER A 74 4.07 -16.90 7.78
CA SER A 74 3.94 -16.46 9.18
C SER A 74 5.08 -17.01 10.08
N CYS A 75 6.32 -16.88 9.59
CA CYS A 75 7.51 -17.45 10.27
C CYS A 75 7.95 -16.68 11.52
N GLY A 76 7.23 -15.63 11.93
CA GLY A 76 7.50 -14.81 13.12
C GLY A 76 8.73 -13.90 13.03
N LYS A 77 9.38 -13.76 11.85
CA LYS A 77 10.60 -12.95 11.69
C LYS A 77 10.36 -11.50 11.33
N CYS A 78 9.12 -11.11 11.02
CA CYS A 78 8.69 -9.75 10.73
C CYS A 78 7.19 -9.61 10.98
N GLN A 79 6.71 -8.38 11.19
CA GLN A 79 5.30 -8.08 11.46
C GLN A 79 4.34 -8.43 10.30
N LEU A 80 4.86 -8.69 9.09
CA LEU A 80 4.02 -9.20 7.99
C LEU A 80 3.36 -10.54 8.34
N GLY A 81 4.03 -11.35 9.18
CA GLY A 81 3.47 -12.61 9.68
C GLY A 81 2.20 -12.44 10.50
N ASP A 82 2.03 -11.29 11.14
CA ASP A 82 0.85 -10.93 11.94
C ASP A 82 -0.21 -10.22 11.07
N ALA A 83 0.23 -9.32 10.20
CA ALA A 83 -0.66 -8.48 9.39
C ALA A 83 -1.35 -9.27 8.25
N ILE A 84 -0.63 -10.13 7.55
CA ILE A 84 -1.18 -10.85 6.38
C ILE A 84 -2.31 -11.81 6.74
N PRO A 85 -2.24 -12.61 7.83
CA PRO A 85 -3.40 -13.42 8.24
C PRO A 85 -4.63 -12.60 8.51
N VAL A 86 -4.53 -11.47 9.22
CA VAL A 86 -5.66 -10.56 9.51
C VAL A 86 -6.30 -10.04 8.22
N LEU A 87 -5.48 -9.61 7.26
CA LEU A 87 -5.98 -9.13 5.97
C LEU A 87 -6.67 -10.24 5.15
N LYS A 88 -6.12 -11.45 5.17
CA LYS A 88 -6.71 -12.61 4.49
C LYS A 88 -8.02 -13.05 5.11
N GLU A 89 -8.10 -13.07 6.44
CA GLU A 89 -9.32 -13.40 7.18
C GLU A 89 -10.43 -12.39 6.90
N ALA A 90 -10.07 -11.10 6.74
CA ALA A 90 -11.00 -10.07 6.31
C ALA A 90 -11.46 -10.20 4.84
N GLY A 91 -10.84 -11.07 4.03
CA GLY A 91 -11.19 -11.32 2.63
C GLY A 91 -10.29 -10.65 1.58
N TYR A 92 -9.24 -9.93 1.99
CA TYR A 92 -8.33 -9.26 1.06
C TYR A 92 -7.45 -10.22 0.25
N MET A 93 -7.25 -9.94 -1.02
CA MET A 93 -6.18 -10.53 -1.81
C MET A 93 -4.85 -9.90 -1.41
N THR A 94 -3.94 -10.65 -0.78
CA THR A 94 -2.67 -10.12 -0.26
C THR A 94 -1.48 -10.60 -1.06
N PHE A 95 -0.60 -9.66 -1.47
CA PHE A 95 0.57 -9.95 -2.28
C PHE A 95 1.81 -9.25 -1.72
N ILE A 96 2.90 -9.98 -1.54
CA ILE A 96 4.23 -9.41 -1.29
C ILE A 96 4.98 -9.40 -2.61
N ILE A 97 5.30 -8.22 -3.11
CA ILE A 97 5.77 -8.00 -4.48
C ILE A 97 7.17 -7.39 -4.52
N PRO A 98 8.00 -7.77 -5.53
CA PRO A 98 9.34 -7.23 -5.68
C PRO A 98 9.39 -5.84 -6.35
N GLY A 99 8.25 -5.32 -6.83
CA GLY A 99 8.21 -4.01 -7.48
C GLY A 99 6.96 -3.78 -8.33
N SER A 100 6.82 -2.57 -8.87
CA SER A 100 5.64 -2.08 -9.60
C SER A 100 5.31 -2.87 -10.88
N THR A 101 6.30 -3.42 -11.56
CA THR A 101 6.07 -4.28 -12.74
C THR A 101 5.23 -5.52 -12.40
N PHE A 102 5.36 -6.02 -11.16
CA PHE A 102 4.59 -7.16 -10.69
C PHE A 102 3.11 -6.81 -10.51
N ILE A 103 2.80 -5.58 -10.08
CA ILE A 103 1.42 -5.08 -9.92
C ILE A 103 0.63 -5.23 -11.23
N LYS A 104 1.22 -4.88 -12.37
CA LYS A 104 0.55 -5.01 -13.68
C LYS A 104 0.13 -6.44 -14.00
N ARG A 105 0.96 -7.43 -13.63
CA ARG A 105 0.65 -8.85 -13.79
C ARG A 105 -0.49 -9.29 -12.86
N LEU A 106 -0.45 -8.85 -11.59
CA LEU A 106 -1.49 -9.13 -10.61
C LEU A 106 -2.85 -8.56 -11.05
N VAL A 107 -2.89 -7.31 -11.46
CA VAL A 107 -4.11 -6.66 -11.94
C VAL A 107 -4.69 -7.41 -13.14
N LYS A 108 -3.86 -7.83 -14.10
CA LYS A 108 -4.31 -8.62 -15.26
C LYS A 108 -4.86 -9.99 -14.87
N LYS A 109 -4.23 -10.66 -13.87
CA LYS A 109 -4.58 -12.02 -13.47
C LYS A 109 -5.78 -12.07 -12.53
N TYR A 110 -5.77 -11.24 -11.48
CA TYR A 110 -6.74 -11.29 -10.38
C TYR A 110 -7.85 -10.25 -10.51
N ARG A 111 -7.66 -9.22 -11.34
CA ARG A 111 -8.64 -8.17 -11.65
C ARG A 111 -9.26 -7.52 -10.39
N PRO A 112 -8.46 -7.06 -9.43
CA PRO A 112 -9.00 -6.33 -8.29
C PRO A 112 -9.70 -5.05 -8.77
N GLU A 113 -10.78 -4.67 -8.09
CA GLU A 113 -11.50 -3.43 -8.36
C GLU A 113 -10.93 -2.27 -7.52
N ALA A 114 -10.27 -2.58 -6.39
CA ALA A 114 -9.57 -1.61 -5.58
C ALA A 114 -8.27 -2.19 -5.01
N MET A 115 -7.32 -1.31 -4.65
CA MET A 115 -6.01 -1.72 -4.15
C MET A 115 -5.53 -0.82 -3.01
N ILE A 116 -4.89 -1.42 -2.01
CA ILE A 116 -4.01 -0.72 -1.07
C ILE A 116 -2.58 -0.96 -1.53
N GLY A 117 -1.87 0.10 -1.89
CA GLY A 117 -0.45 0.06 -2.23
C GLY A 117 0.40 0.53 -1.05
N VAL A 118 1.28 -0.34 -0.56
CA VAL A 118 2.28 0.00 0.45
C VAL A 118 3.63 0.19 -0.22
N GLY A 119 4.39 1.21 0.17
CA GLY A 119 5.70 1.47 -0.40
C GLY A 119 6.35 2.74 0.13
N CYS A 120 7.56 3.05 -0.33
CA CYS A 120 8.16 4.34 -0.10
C CYS A 120 7.37 5.45 -0.81
N LEU A 121 7.64 6.70 -0.46
CA LEU A 121 6.88 7.85 -0.94
C LEU A 121 6.74 7.89 -2.47
N MET A 122 7.84 7.60 -3.19
CA MET A 122 7.85 7.57 -4.66
C MET A 122 7.03 6.40 -5.22
N GLU A 123 7.17 5.20 -4.65
CA GLU A 123 6.42 4.02 -5.10
C GLU A 123 4.92 4.18 -4.88
N VAL A 124 4.51 4.76 -3.75
CA VAL A 124 3.10 5.05 -3.46
C VAL A 124 2.56 6.07 -4.45
N LYS A 125 3.29 7.16 -4.73
CA LYS A 125 2.89 8.14 -5.75
C LYS A 125 2.70 7.48 -7.11
N GLU A 126 3.68 6.70 -7.58
CA GLU A 126 3.58 5.97 -8.85
C GLU A 126 2.41 4.98 -8.86
N GLY A 127 2.17 4.29 -7.74
CA GLY A 127 1.05 3.37 -7.58
C GLY A 127 -0.31 4.06 -7.69
N LEU A 128 -0.48 5.22 -7.06
CA LEU A 128 -1.69 6.04 -7.16
C LEU A 128 -1.92 6.54 -8.59
N GLU A 129 -0.85 6.98 -9.27
CA GLU A 129 -0.92 7.37 -10.69
C GLU A 129 -1.30 6.19 -11.59
N LEU A 130 -0.73 5.02 -11.36
CA LEU A 130 -1.10 3.81 -12.09
C LEU A 130 -2.57 3.46 -11.87
N GLY A 131 -3.05 3.50 -10.64
CA GLY A 131 -4.46 3.28 -10.30
C GLY A 131 -5.38 4.22 -11.11
N ARG A 132 -5.07 5.52 -11.13
CA ARG A 132 -5.83 6.51 -11.93
C ARG A 132 -5.83 6.16 -13.43
N ARG A 133 -4.68 5.77 -14.00
CA ARG A 133 -4.56 5.43 -15.43
C ARG A 133 -5.39 4.21 -15.83
N ILE A 134 -5.58 3.26 -14.93
CA ILE A 134 -6.36 2.03 -15.17
C ILE A 134 -7.75 2.08 -14.55
N SER A 135 -8.20 3.24 -14.07
CA SER A 135 -9.51 3.45 -13.42
C SER A 135 -9.76 2.52 -12.22
N MET A 136 -8.71 2.19 -11.48
CA MET A 136 -8.78 1.39 -10.26
C MET A 136 -8.64 2.28 -9.03
N THR A 137 -9.57 2.14 -8.09
CA THR A 137 -9.52 2.88 -6.82
C THR A 137 -8.34 2.43 -5.98
N THR A 138 -7.45 3.34 -5.61
CA THR A 138 -6.21 3.01 -4.90
C THR A 138 -6.05 3.86 -3.65
N ILE A 139 -5.64 3.23 -2.54
CA ILE A 139 -5.24 3.87 -1.27
C ILE A 139 -3.75 3.62 -1.09
N GLY A 140 -2.99 4.66 -0.77
CA GLY A 140 -1.55 4.59 -0.53
C GLY A 140 -1.22 4.58 0.96
N VAL A 141 -0.31 3.71 1.37
CA VAL A 141 0.28 3.66 2.73
C VAL A 141 1.79 3.79 2.60
N VAL A 142 2.35 4.86 3.17
CA VAL A 142 3.78 5.17 3.05
C VAL A 142 4.58 4.45 4.14
N THR A 143 5.76 3.92 3.79
CA THR A 143 6.71 3.35 4.75
C THR A 143 7.37 4.46 5.58
N LEU A 144 7.79 4.14 6.81
CA LEU A 144 8.45 5.10 7.72
C LEU A 144 9.90 5.37 7.35
N THR A 145 10.55 4.40 6.71
CA THR A 145 11.95 4.51 6.30
C THR A 145 12.09 4.17 4.83
N ASP A 146 13.00 4.85 4.17
CA ASP A 146 13.41 4.53 2.81
C ASP A 146 14.53 3.49 2.85
N GLY A 147 14.36 2.42 2.09
CA GLY A 147 15.36 1.35 2.01
C GLY A 147 14.83 0.14 1.26
N CYS A 148 15.76 -0.72 0.80
CA CYS A 148 15.41 -1.91 0.03
C CYS A 148 15.40 -3.20 0.88
N VAL A 149 15.80 -3.12 2.16
CA VAL A 149 15.89 -4.26 3.07
C VAL A 149 15.47 -3.85 4.48
N GLU A 150 14.61 -4.66 5.12
CA GLU A 150 14.14 -4.47 6.49
C GLU A 150 13.59 -3.07 6.78
N THR A 151 12.89 -2.51 5.79
CA THR A 151 12.18 -1.24 5.91
C THR A 151 11.07 -1.34 6.96
N THR A 152 10.77 -0.23 7.61
CA THR A 152 9.72 -0.16 8.63
C THR A 152 8.49 0.58 8.12
N MET A 153 7.32 0.25 8.65
CA MET A 153 6.07 0.94 8.37
C MET A 153 5.21 1.03 9.63
N ASN A 154 4.25 1.94 9.62
CA ASN A 154 3.19 1.97 10.62
C ASN A 154 2.09 0.98 10.22
N TYR A 155 2.07 -0.19 10.87
CA TYR A 155 1.08 -1.22 10.59
C TYR A 155 -0.34 -0.81 11.01
N ASP A 156 -0.50 0.10 11.96
CA ASP A 156 -1.81 0.63 12.33
C ASP A 156 -2.41 1.46 11.19
N GLU A 157 -1.58 2.16 10.42
CA GLU A 157 -2.05 2.86 9.21
C GLU A 157 -2.51 1.88 8.14
N LEU A 158 -1.81 0.77 7.95
CA LEU A 158 -2.25 -0.28 7.05
C LEU A 158 -3.59 -0.87 7.51
N MET A 159 -3.74 -1.17 8.81
CA MET A 159 -5.00 -1.69 9.35
C MET A 159 -6.13 -0.68 9.23
N LYS A 160 -5.87 0.62 9.47
CA LYS A 160 -6.87 1.69 9.25
C LYS A 160 -7.31 1.76 7.79
N ALA A 161 -6.35 1.74 6.84
CA ALA A 161 -6.67 1.73 5.41
C ALA A 161 -7.47 0.48 5.01
N ALA A 162 -7.10 -0.68 5.53
CA ALA A 162 -7.80 -1.93 5.28
C ALA A 162 -9.19 -2.01 5.97
N SER A 163 -9.44 -1.19 6.97
CA SER A 163 -10.74 -1.11 7.66
C SER A 163 -11.78 -0.26 6.93
N ILE A 164 -11.38 0.46 5.88
CA ILE A 164 -12.29 1.35 5.13
C ILE A 164 -13.49 0.56 4.60
N GLY A 165 -14.71 0.97 5.04
CA GLY A 165 -15.97 0.35 4.62
C GLY A 165 -16.24 -1.02 5.24
N LEU A 166 -15.50 -1.43 6.28
CA LEU A 166 -15.82 -2.62 7.07
C LEU A 166 -16.60 -2.24 8.33
N ASP A 167 -17.48 -3.11 8.79
CA ASP A 167 -18.27 -2.91 10.01
C ASP A 167 -17.41 -2.92 11.28
N LYS A 168 -16.30 -3.65 11.26
CA LYS A 168 -15.35 -3.74 12.37
C LYS A 168 -13.96 -3.36 11.91
N PRO A 169 -13.24 -2.50 12.68
CA PRO A 169 -11.88 -2.14 12.36
C PRO A 169 -10.95 -3.35 12.53
N LEU A 170 -10.05 -3.54 11.56
CA LEU A 170 -8.99 -4.53 11.65
C LEU A 170 -7.92 -4.06 12.63
N ARG A 171 -7.38 -5.00 13.40
CA ARG A 171 -6.29 -4.76 14.35
C ARG A 171 -5.28 -5.89 14.28
N LEU A 172 -4.03 -5.56 14.51
CA LEU A 172 -3.01 -6.60 14.70
C LEU A 172 -3.30 -7.37 16.00
N PRO A 173 -2.93 -8.65 16.06
CA PRO A 173 -2.97 -9.39 17.32
C PRO A 173 -2.03 -8.73 18.34
N GLU A 174 -2.49 -8.63 19.59
CA GLU A 174 -1.62 -8.19 20.68
C GLU A 174 -0.46 -9.16 20.80
N LYS A 175 0.78 -8.64 20.80
CA LYS A 175 1.94 -9.47 21.07
C LYS A 175 1.79 -10.01 22.49
N LYS A 176 1.65 -11.33 22.61
CA LYS A 176 1.84 -11.99 23.89
C LYS A 176 3.33 -11.91 24.23
N ASP A 177 3.64 -11.13 25.27
CA ASP A 177 4.98 -11.12 25.89
C ASP A 177 5.37 -12.52 26.36
#